data_8cf0be7662cf34d309f89477fa5d57ba
#
_entry.id   8cf0be7662cf34d309f89477fa5d57ba
#
_cell.length_a   1.000
_cell.length_b   1.000
_cell.length_c   1.000
_cell.angle_alpha   90.00
_cell.angle_beta   90.00
_cell.angle_gamma   90.00
#
_symmetry.space_group_name_H-M   'P 1'
#
loop_
_entity.id
_entity.type
_entity.pdbx_description
1 polymer ?
#
loop_
_entity_poly.entity_id
_entity_poly.type
_entity_poly.pdbx_seq_one_letter_code
_entity_poly.pdbx_strand_id
1 'polypeptide(L)'
;SKAKPLNGKDFMIFIGGKATALATSHKLTLTAETGDAASKDDGMWDESIVTKMGWEASTEALVSADKSIESFDSLYDTFIAGEPVDIILGVPANLTNDGIPEDGWASPATKAQQIYYKGKALITSLDRTDAKGSNSTMTAQFKGQGKLEKATGNG
;
A
#
# COMPACT_ATOMS: atom_id res chain seq x y z
N SER A 1 23.76 -12.86 13.39
CA SER A 1 22.34 -12.83 13.76
C SER A 1 21.48 -13.50 12.71
N LYS A 2 20.44 -14.14 13.12
CA LYS A 2 19.52 -14.81 12.22
C LYS A 2 18.49 -13.82 11.67
N ALA A 3 18.19 -13.93 10.39
CA ALA A 3 17.12 -13.15 9.78
C ALA A 3 15.78 -13.56 10.38
N LYS A 4 14.92 -12.57 10.63
CA LYS A 4 13.56 -12.81 11.11
C LYS A 4 12.56 -12.38 10.05
N PRO A 5 11.54 -13.20 9.78
CA PRO A 5 10.51 -12.76 8.86
C PRO A 5 9.72 -11.58 9.43
N LEU A 6 9.33 -10.67 8.55
CA LEU A 6 8.45 -9.57 8.92
C LEU A 6 7.04 -10.11 9.10
N ASN A 7 6.38 -9.73 10.18
CA ASN A 7 5.00 -10.11 10.39
C ASN A 7 4.10 -9.29 9.46
N GLY A 8 3.25 -9.97 8.69
CA GLY A 8 2.39 -9.30 7.73
C GLY A 8 1.48 -8.23 8.34
N LYS A 9 1.06 -8.41 9.59
CA LYS A 9 0.22 -7.43 10.29
C LYS A 9 0.94 -6.11 10.58
N ASP A 10 2.28 -6.11 10.54
CA ASP A 10 3.08 -4.93 10.87
C ASP A 10 3.25 -4.00 9.68
N PHE A 11 3.05 -4.49 8.47
CA PHE A 11 3.18 -3.69 7.26
C PHE A 11 1.82 -3.07 6.93
N MET A 12 1.77 -1.75 6.84
CA MET A 12 0.50 -1.03 6.68
C MET A 12 0.52 -0.07 5.51
N ILE A 13 -0.67 0.27 5.03
CA ILE A 13 -0.89 1.28 4.00
C ILE A 13 -1.44 2.53 4.67
N PHE A 14 -0.78 3.66 4.43
CA PHE A 14 -1.21 4.97 4.90
C PHE A 14 -1.69 5.79 3.71
N ILE A 15 -2.87 6.35 3.79
CA ILE A 15 -3.49 7.13 2.72
C ILE A 15 -3.69 8.55 3.24
N GLY A 16 -3.06 9.53 2.57
CA GLY A 16 -3.15 10.92 3.01
C GLY A 16 -2.66 11.15 4.44
N GLY A 17 -1.72 10.32 4.90
CA GLY A 17 -1.17 10.41 6.25
C GLY A 17 -1.94 9.62 7.31
N LYS A 18 -3.06 8.99 6.96
CA LYS A 18 -3.86 8.18 7.89
C LYS A 18 -3.71 6.71 7.58
N ALA A 19 -3.51 5.91 8.62
CA ALA A 19 -3.43 4.46 8.46
C ALA A 19 -4.77 3.86 8.06
N THR A 20 -4.72 2.80 7.26
CA THR A 20 -5.88 1.93 7.04
C THR A 20 -5.96 0.99 8.24
N ALA A 21 -6.54 1.46 9.31
CA ALA A 21 -6.64 0.68 10.54
C ALA A 21 -7.70 -0.41 10.39
N LEU A 22 -7.62 -1.41 11.27
CA LEU A 22 -8.47 -2.60 11.21
C LEU A 22 -8.26 -3.40 9.93
N ALA A 23 -7.14 -3.20 9.26
CA ALA A 23 -6.80 -3.94 8.06
C ALA A 23 -6.49 -5.39 8.39
N THR A 24 -6.98 -6.30 7.55
CA THR A 24 -6.73 -7.73 7.70
C THR A 24 -5.63 -8.21 6.76
N SER A 25 -5.42 -7.51 5.64
CA SER A 25 -4.32 -7.84 4.73
C SER A 25 -3.99 -6.66 3.82
N HIS A 26 -2.74 -6.62 3.37
CA HIS A 26 -2.26 -5.67 2.38
C HIS A 26 -1.45 -6.42 1.33
N LYS A 27 -1.47 -5.91 0.11
CA LYS A 27 -0.68 -6.49 -0.98
C LYS A 27 -0.08 -5.36 -1.81
N LEU A 28 1.19 -5.49 -2.16
CA LEU A 28 1.87 -4.59 -3.08
C LEU A 28 2.42 -5.42 -4.23
N THR A 29 2.13 -5.02 -5.45
CA THR A 29 2.61 -5.69 -6.66
C THR A 29 3.32 -4.68 -7.55
N LEU A 30 4.54 -5.00 -7.93
CA LEU A 30 5.28 -4.22 -8.92
C LEU A 30 5.36 -5.03 -10.19
N THR A 31 5.15 -4.38 -11.33
CA THR A 31 5.17 -5.04 -12.63
C THR A 31 6.12 -4.31 -13.56
N ALA A 32 6.70 -5.04 -14.48
CA ALA A 32 7.53 -4.49 -15.53
C ALA A 32 7.08 -5.07 -16.86
N GLU A 33 6.84 -4.21 -17.83
CA GLU A 33 6.61 -4.64 -19.20
C GLU A 33 7.94 -4.70 -19.90
N THR A 34 8.13 -5.71 -20.74
CA THR A 34 9.39 -5.91 -21.45
C THR A 34 9.18 -5.85 -22.96
N GLY A 35 10.21 -5.41 -23.66
CA GLY A 35 10.24 -5.44 -25.11
C GLY A 35 11.50 -6.17 -25.56
N ASP A 36 11.50 -6.57 -26.81
CA ASP A 36 12.66 -7.26 -27.39
C ASP A 36 13.84 -6.32 -27.51
N ALA A 37 14.99 -6.78 -27.01
CA ALA A 37 16.25 -6.11 -27.17
C ALA A 37 17.23 -6.96 -27.98
N ALA A 38 16.72 -7.97 -28.68
CA ALA A 38 17.54 -8.91 -29.41
C ALA A 38 18.39 -8.20 -30.46
N SER A 39 19.68 -8.48 -30.46
CA SER A 39 20.56 -8.06 -31.53
C SER A 39 20.93 -9.29 -32.38
N LYS A 40 21.45 -9.03 -33.59
CA LYS A 40 21.86 -10.10 -34.47
C LYS A 40 22.98 -10.96 -33.87
N ASP A 41 23.69 -10.44 -32.90
CA ASP A 41 24.84 -11.11 -32.30
C ASP A 41 24.45 -11.99 -31.12
N ASP A 42 23.19 -12.00 -30.71
CA ASP A 42 22.75 -12.74 -29.51
C ASP A 42 22.51 -14.25 -29.78
N GLY A 43 22.62 -14.69 -31.02
CA GLY A 43 22.41 -16.10 -31.36
C GLY A 43 20.99 -16.57 -31.13
N MET A 44 20.84 -17.70 -30.42
CA MET A 44 19.54 -18.31 -30.17
C MET A 44 18.88 -17.84 -28.88
N TRP A 45 19.54 -16.96 -28.13
CA TRP A 45 19.04 -16.51 -26.83
C TRP A 45 18.32 -15.16 -26.99
N ASP A 46 17.11 -15.10 -26.47
CA ASP A 46 16.36 -13.85 -26.43
C ASP A 46 16.85 -12.95 -25.33
N GLU A 47 16.87 -11.64 -25.60
CA GLU A 47 17.10 -10.65 -24.58
C GLU A 47 15.94 -9.69 -24.54
N SER A 48 15.63 -9.19 -23.36
CA SER A 48 14.54 -8.24 -23.16
C SER A 48 15.02 -7.03 -22.37
N ILE A 49 14.41 -5.89 -22.65
CA ILE A 49 14.60 -4.68 -21.85
C ILE A 49 13.28 -4.29 -21.20
N VAL A 50 13.37 -3.63 -20.06
CA VAL A 50 12.18 -3.10 -19.41
C VAL A 50 11.77 -1.83 -20.11
N THR A 51 10.54 -1.80 -20.62
CA THR A 51 10.00 -0.64 -21.33
C THR A 51 9.10 0.21 -20.45
N LYS A 52 8.46 -0.38 -19.43
CA LYS A 52 7.52 0.33 -18.58
C LYS A 52 7.41 -0.40 -17.24
N MET A 53 7.31 0.36 -16.18
CA MET A 53 7.08 -0.19 -14.85
C MET A 53 5.78 0.36 -14.27
N GLY A 54 5.12 -0.46 -13.47
CA GLY A 54 3.92 -0.04 -12.78
C GLY A 54 3.84 -0.69 -11.42
N TRP A 55 2.94 -0.20 -10.60
CA TRP A 55 2.70 -0.80 -9.30
C TRP A 55 1.22 -0.71 -8.95
N GLU A 56 0.79 -1.64 -8.14
CA GLU A 56 -0.57 -1.71 -7.64
C GLU A 56 -0.53 -2.12 -6.19
N ALA A 57 -1.51 -1.66 -5.43
CA ALA A 57 -1.65 -2.05 -4.04
C ALA A 57 -3.10 -2.37 -3.75
N SER A 58 -3.34 -3.22 -2.77
CA SER A 58 -4.68 -3.51 -2.31
C SER A 58 -4.69 -3.67 -0.80
N THR A 59 -5.84 -3.40 -0.19
CA THR A 59 -6.05 -3.58 1.23
C THR A 59 -7.41 -4.20 1.48
N GLU A 60 -7.46 -5.11 2.44
CA GLU A 60 -8.71 -5.62 2.98
C GLU A 60 -8.79 -5.20 4.44
N ALA A 61 -9.95 -4.71 4.86
CA ALA A 61 -10.10 -4.16 6.19
C ALA A 61 -11.52 -4.31 6.70
N LEU A 62 -11.67 -4.23 8.01
CA LEU A 62 -12.98 -4.09 8.63
C LEU A 62 -13.44 -2.64 8.48
N VAL A 63 -14.73 -2.44 8.24
CA VAL A 63 -15.28 -1.10 8.12
C VAL A 63 -15.40 -0.47 9.51
N SER A 64 -15.01 0.80 9.62
CA SER A 64 -15.08 1.56 10.86
C SER A 64 -15.73 2.92 10.61
N ALA A 65 -16.41 3.43 11.62
CA ALA A 65 -16.94 4.78 11.62
C ALA A 65 -15.98 5.81 12.21
N ASP A 66 -14.81 5.36 12.69
CA ASP A 66 -13.81 6.23 13.27
C ASP A 66 -13.16 7.09 12.19
N LYS A 67 -13.23 8.43 12.36
CA LYS A 67 -12.70 9.37 11.36
C LYS A 67 -11.20 9.57 11.43
N SER A 68 -10.54 9.05 12.45
CA SER A 68 -9.08 9.15 12.57
C SER A 68 -8.34 8.15 11.69
N ILE A 69 -9.05 7.20 11.07
CA ILE A 69 -8.47 6.17 10.21
C ILE A 69 -9.16 6.20 8.86
N GLU A 70 -8.45 5.69 7.84
CA GLU A 70 -9.04 5.51 6.52
C GLU A 70 -9.96 4.30 6.54
N SER A 71 -11.21 4.51 6.21
CA SER A 71 -12.20 3.45 6.11
C SER A 71 -13.10 3.69 4.90
N PHE A 72 -14.18 2.91 4.77
CA PHE A 72 -14.99 2.94 3.56
C PHE A 72 -15.48 4.35 3.21
N ASP A 73 -16.02 5.09 4.18
CA ASP A 73 -16.63 6.39 3.90
C ASP A 73 -15.61 7.42 3.39
N SER A 74 -14.41 7.46 3.99
CA SER A 74 -13.37 8.38 3.53
C SER A 74 -12.83 7.96 2.17
N LEU A 75 -12.68 6.68 1.93
CA LEU A 75 -12.23 6.16 0.64
C LEU A 75 -13.30 6.33 -0.44
N TYR A 76 -14.58 6.27 -0.07
CA TYR A 76 -15.68 6.54 -1.00
C TYR A 76 -15.58 7.95 -1.56
N ASP A 77 -15.37 8.94 -0.71
CA ASP A 77 -15.26 10.33 -1.16
C ASP A 77 -14.05 10.50 -2.09
N THR A 78 -12.94 9.88 -1.76
CA THR A 78 -11.74 9.93 -2.60
C THR A 78 -11.97 9.23 -3.94
N PHE A 79 -12.66 8.10 -3.93
CA PHE A 79 -12.95 7.35 -5.16
C PHE A 79 -13.82 8.18 -6.11
N ILE A 80 -14.85 8.81 -5.58
CA ILE A 80 -15.77 9.63 -6.40
C ILE A 80 -15.07 10.86 -6.97
N ALA A 81 -14.14 11.46 -6.21
CA ALA A 81 -13.36 12.60 -6.70
C ALA A 81 -12.46 12.23 -7.88
N GLY A 82 -12.05 10.97 -7.99
CA GLY A 82 -11.27 10.50 -9.13
C GLY A 82 -9.87 11.06 -9.22
N GLU A 83 -9.33 11.56 -8.11
CA GLU A 83 -7.99 12.15 -8.08
C GLU A 83 -7.00 11.24 -7.39
N PRO A 84 -5.71 11.31 -7.78
CA PRO A 84 -4.68 10.53 -7.10
C PRO A 84 -4.52 10.93 -5.63
N VAL A 85 -4.21 9.94 -4.80
CA VAL A 85 -3.92 10.17 -3.38
C VAL A 85 -2.50 9.73 -3.07
N ASP A 86 -1.92 10.35 -2.06
CA ASP A 86 -0.59 9.96 -1.58
C ASP A 86 -0.71 8.70 -0.74
N ILE A 87 0.11 7.71 -1.07
CA ILE A 87 0.13 6.43 -0.37
C ILE A 87 1.53 6.19 0.17
N ILE A 88 1.59 5.73 1.40
CA ILE A 88 2.82 5.28 2.05
C ILE A 88 2.59 3.85 2.52
N LEU A 89 3.55 2.97 2.23
CA LEU A 89 3.51 1.58 2.62
C LEU A 89 4.73 1.28 3.48
N GLY A 90 4.50 0.78 4.67
CA GLY A 90 5.60 0.44 5.56
C GLY A 90 5.13 0.09 6.96
N VAL A 91 6.11 -0.15 7.82
CA VAL A 91 5.86 -0.44 9.24
C VAL A 91 5.66 0.87 9.99
N PRO A 92 4.59 1.01 10.79
CA PRO A 92 4.37 2.26 11.53
C PRO A 92 5.55 2.63 12.43
N ALA A 93 5.80 3.95 12.55
CA ALA A 93 6.89 4.44 13.39
C ALA A 93 6.67 4.11 14.87
N ASN A 94 5.43 4.03 15.29
CA ASN A 94 5.05 3.75 16.68
C ASN A 94 4.50 2.34 16.88
N LEU A 95 5.00 1.38 16.09
CA LEU A 95 4.55 -0.02 16.20
C LEU A 95 4.73 -0.53 17.63
N THR A 96 3.68 -1.16 18.15
CA THR A 96 3.66 -1.75 19.48
C THR A 96 2.82 -3.03 19.46
N ASN A 97 3.08 -3.92 20.41
CA ASN A 97 2.29 -5.14 20.58
C ASN A 97 1.07 -4.91 21.49
N ASP A 98 0.90 -3.71 22.02
CA ASP A 98 -0.15 -3.40 22.99
C ASP A 98 -1.46 -2.94 22.33
N GLY A 99 -1.60 -3.15 21.03
CA GLY A 99 -2.79 -2.75 20.28
C GLY A 99 -2.59 -1.43 19.55
N ILE A 100 -3.68 -0.85 19.06
CA ILE A 100 -3.62 0.39 18.32
C ILE A 100 -3.41 1.56 19.27
N PRO A 101 -2.38 2.42 19.07
CA PRO A 101 -2.17 3.59 19.93
C PRO A 101 -3.37 4.54 19.91
N GLU A 102 -3.54 5.31 20.99
CA GLU A 102 -4.66 6.26 21.11
C GLU A 102 -4.71 7.24 19.94
N ASP A 103 -3.55 7.73 19.51
CA ASP A 103 -3.46 8.70 18.40
C ASP A 103 -3.37 8.00 17.03
N GLY A 104 -3.58 6.68 16.99
CA GLY A 104 -3.48 5.90 15.77
C GLY A 104 -2.05 5.55 15.40
N TRP A 105 -1.89 4.83 14.31
CA TRP A 105 -0.57 4.44 13.80
C TRP A 105 0.11 5.64 13.14
N ALA A 106 1.40 5.83 13.42
CA ALA A 106 2.19 6.91 12.84
C ALA A 106 2.89 6.46 11.57
N SER A 107 2.99 7.37 10.58
CA SER A 107 3.67 7.10 9.32
C SER A 107 5.12 6.68 9.55
N PRO A 108 5.63 5.68 8.80
CA PRO A 108 7.04 5.28 8.91
C PRO A 108 8.01 6.41 8.56
N ALA A 109 7.56 7.42 7.85
CA ALA A 109 8.39 8.58 7.51
C ALA A 109 8.87 9.36 8.73
N THR A 110 8.21 9.21 9.88
CA THR A 110 8.57 9.92 11.11
C THR A 110 9.61 9.18 11.96
N LYS A 111 10.03 7.99 11.55
CA LYS A 111 11.04 7.21 12.29
C LYS A 111 12.36 7.20 11.54
N ALA A 112 13.45 7.57 12.21
CA ALA A 112 14.78 7.59 11.61
C ALA A 112 15.17 6.22 11.07
N GLN A 113 15.73 6.19 9.87
CA GLN A 113 16.26 4.99 9.20
C GLN A 113 15.21 3.91 8.86
N GLN A 114 13.92 4.22 9.05
CA GLN A 114 12.86 3.30 8.67
C GLN A 114 12.66 3.35 7.16
N ILE A 115 12.77 2.21 6.50
CA ILE A 115 12.52 2.12 5.05
C ILE A 115 11.01 2.03 4.81
N TYR A 116 10.54 2.81 3.86
CA TYR A 116 9.15 2.77 3.45
C TYR A 116 9.04 3.07 1.96
N TYR A 117 7.87 2.84 1.41
CA TYR A 117 7.60 3.11 0.00
C TYR A 117 6.51 4.16 -0.10
N LYS A 118 6.66 5.08 -1.04
CA LYS A 118 5.68 6.15 -1.23
C LYS A 118 5.41 6.39 -2.71
N GLY A 119 4.21 6.83 -3.00
CA GLY A 119 3.80 7.14 -4.36
C GLY A 119 2.40 7.69 -4.37
N LYS A 120 1.95 8.03 -5.57
CA LYS A 120 0.56 8.44 -5.78
C LYS A 120 -0.20 7.32 -6.46
N ALA A 121 -1.46 7.17 -6.12
CA ALA A 121 -2.29 6.14 -6.71
C ALA A 121 -3.72 6.60 -6.86
N LEU A 122 -4.39 6.02 -7.86
CA LEU A 122 -5.83 6.15 -8.03
C LEU A 122 -6.51 4.95 -7.38
N ILE A 123 -7.64 5.18 -6.74
CA ILE A 123 -8.48 4.09 -6.28
C ILE A 123 -9.25 3.58 -7.49
N THR A 124 -9.02 2.33 -7.86
CA THR A 124 -9.64 1.74 -9.05
C THR A 124 -10.82 0.85 -8.73
N SER A 125 -10.91 0.38 -7.49
CA SER A 125 -12.01 -0.47 -7.05
C SER A 125 -12.20 -0.30 -5.55
N LEU A 126 -13.45 -0.26 -5.13
CA LEU A 126 -13.80 -0.12 -3.72
C LEU A 126 -15.03 -1.00 -3.47
N ASP A 127 -14.85 -2.08 -2.76
CA ASP A 127 -15.89 -3.05 -2.46
C ASP A 127 -16.23 -3.04 -0.99
N ARG A 128 -17.49 -3.27 -0.69
CA ARG A 128 -17.94 -3.40 0.70
C ARG A 128 -18.87 -4.60 0.80
N THR A 129 -18.69 -5.39 1.83
CA THR A 129 -19.54 -6.54 2.12
C THR A 129 -20.11 -6.42 3.51
N ASP A 130 -21.42 -6.47 3.60
CA ASP A 130 -22.17 -6.39 4.86
C ASP A 130 -23.00 -7.66 4.99
N ALA A 131 -22.58 -8.56 5.85
CA ALA A 131 -23.25 -9.83 6.09
C ALA A 131 -23.88 -9.83 7.48
N LYS A 132 -25.12 -10.34 7.58
CA LYS A 132 -25.81 -10.42 8.85
C LYS A 132 -25.02 -11.34 9.80
N GLY A 133 -24.78 -10.85 11.00
CA GLY A 133 -24.04 -11.61 12.02
C GLY A 133 -22.54 -11.56 11.92
N SER A 134 -22.01 -10.77 10.97
CA SER A 134 -20.57 -10.59 10.78
C SER A 134 -20.20 -9.12 10.74
N ASN A 135 -18.92 -8.83 10.94
CA ASN A 135 -18.41 -7.47 10.76
C ASN A 135 -18.46 -7.11 9.28
N SER A 136 -18.72 -5.84 9.01
CA SER A 136 -18.63 -5.33 7.64
C SER A 136 -17.18 -5.25 7.21
N THR A 137 -16.92 -5.67 5.99
CA THR A 137 -15.56 -5.66 5.42
C THR A 137 -15.51 -4.82 4.16
N MET A 138 -14.31 -4.37 3.83
CA MET A 138 -14.08 -3.64 2.58
C MET A 138 -12.80 -4.11 1.92
N THR A 139 -12.73 -3.95 0.61
CA THR A 139 -11.52 -4.16 -0.18
C THR A 139 -11.32 -2.94 -1.06
N ALA A 140 -10.14 -2.36 -1.02
CA ALA A 140 -9.77 -1.24 -1.87
C ALA A 140 -8.59 -1.62 -2.75
N GLN A 141 -8.65 -1.25 -4.02
CA GLN A 141 -7.55 -1.47 -4.96
C GLN A 141 -7.05 -0.12 -5.46
N PHE A 142 -5.74 -0.02 -5.53
CA PHE A 142 -5.04 1.21 -5.92
C PHE A 142 -4.15 0.92 -7.11
N LYS A 143 -4.16 1.81 -8.08
CA LYS A 143 -3.25 1.73 -9.21
C LYS A 143 -2.26 2.87 -9.14
N GLY A 144 -0.97 2.55 -9.15
CA GLY A 144 0.09 3.56 -9.06
C GLY A 144 0.06 4.55 -10.22
N GLN A 145 0.31 5.80 -9.88
CA GLN A 145 0.44 6.89 -10.82
C GLN A 145 1.88 7.39 -10.75
N GLY A 146 2.71 6.95 -11.67
CA GLY A 146 4.12 7.27 -11.67
C GLY A 146 4.92 6.31 -10.81
N LYS A 147 6.07 6.77 -10.35
CA LYS A 147 7.05 5.94 -9.67
C LYS A 147 6.65 5.65 -8.22
N LEU A 148 6.87 4.41 -7.80
CA LEU A 148 6.86 4.07 -6.38
C LEU A 148 8.29 4.25 -5.87
N GLU A 149 8.49 5.16 -4.93
CA GLU A 149 9.81 5.48 -4.42
C GLU A 149 10.08 4.76 -3.10
N LYS A 150 11.30 4.23 -2.98
CA LYS A 150 11.79 3.74 -1.70
C LYS A 150 12.45 4.91 -0.97
N ALA A 151 12.04 5.13 0.27
CA ALA A 151 12.52 6.26 1.04
C ALA A 151 12.90 5.82 2.46
N THR A 152 13.62 6.68 3.14
CA THR A 152 14.07 6.44 4.52
C THR A 152 13.51 7.53 5.41
N GLY A 153 12.94 7.14 6.54
CA GLY A 153 12.33 8.09 7.47
C GLY A 153 13.34 9.01 8.14
N ASN A 154 12.85 10.17 8.55
CA ASN A 154 13.61 11.19 9.28
C ASN A 154 13.01 11.29 10.68
N GLY A 155 13.68 10.73 11.64
CA GLY A 155 13.19 10.71 13.01
C GLY A 155 13.57 11.91 13.82
#